data_48c78826863a9da51b4ef0c26c1e347e
#
_entry.id   48c78826863a9da51b4ef0c26c1e347e
#
_cell.length_a   1.000
_cell.length_b   1.000
_cell.length_c   1.000
_cell.angle_alpha   90.00
_cell.angle_beta   90.00
_cell.angle_gamma   90.00
#
_symmetry.space_group_name_H-M   'P 1'
#
loop_
_entity.id
_entity.type
_entity.pdbx_description
1 polymer ?
#
loop_
_entity_poly.entity_id
_entity_poly.type
_entity_poly.pdbx_seq_one_letter_code
_entity_poly.pdbx_strand_id
1 'polypeptide(L)'
;MGLDSLPPSRSTCWILLVFGTAVLAAGCGGPFLVFPGGALRGEVVTEPVEDWSFADDWFVDLETRPSDPYSVELNYVVKHRDLFLDPAEGRRWFDYIREDPHVRVRFGDKIYPARVVLVGRPGELEGFPPDRFVYRVESRTE
;
A
#
# COMPACT_ATOMS: atom_id res chain seq x y z
N MET A 1 50.66 30.23 -62.53
CA MET A 1 49.50 29.74 -63.28
C MET A 1 49.10 28.44 -62.67
N GLY A 2 47.83 28.30 -62.26
CA GLY A 2 47.29 27.08 -61.71
C GLY A 2 47.30 27.02 -60.21
N LEU A 3 46.37 27.70 -59.62
CA LEU A 3 46.02 27.62 -58.22
C LEU A 3 45.03 26.45 -58.07
N ASP A 4 45.50 25.35 -57.53
CA ASP A 4 44.59 24.29 -57.09
C ASP A 4 44.22 24.48 -55.64
N SER A 5 43.03 25.02 -55.45
CA SER A 5 42.40 25.18 -54.17
C SER A 5 41.74 23.85 -53.73
N LEU A 6 42.35 23.23 -52.72
CA LEU A 6 41.74 22.11 -52.02
C LEU A 6 40.59 22.60 -51.12
N PRO A 7 39.41 21.92 -51.14
CA PRO A 7 38.33 22.26 -50.25
C PRO A 7 38.59 21.74 -48.83
N PRO A 8 38.12 22.45 -47.77
CA PRO A 8 38.30 22.00 -46.41
C PRO A 8 37.42 20.80 -46.09
N SER A 9 38.03 19.81 -45.53
CA SER A 9 37.35 18.63 -44.97
C SER A 9 36.43 19.05 -43.86
N ARG A 10 35.15 18.90 -44.07
CA ARG A 10 34.13 19.04 -43.03
C ARG A 10 34.13 17.82 -42.15
N SER A 11 34.84 17.89 -41.07
CA SER A 11 34.70 16.95 -39.95
C SER A 11 33.34 17.21 -39.31
N THR A 12 32.33 16.45 -39.72
CA THR A 12 31.04 16.43 -39.09
C THR A 12 31.17 15.69 -37.76
N CYS A 13 31.37 16.46 -36.70
CA CYS A 13 31.35 15.96 -35.34
C CYS A 13 29.89 15.58 -35.01
N TRP A 14 29.60 14.30 -35.12
CA TRP A 14 28.33 13.74 -34.66
C TRP A 14 28.39 13.66 -33.14
N ILE A 15 27.91 14.69 -32.50
CA ILE A 15 27.61 14.65 -31.08
C ILE A 15 26.36 13.80 -30.91
N LEU A 16 26.56 12.53 -30.62
CA LEU A 16 25.50 11.66 -30.13
C LEU A 16 25.12 12.15 -28.73
N LEU A 17 24.07 12.95 -28.70
CA LEU A 17 23.39 13.36 -27.49
C LEU A 17 22.60 12.16 -26.99
N VAL A 18 23.26 11.30 -26.19
CA VAL A 18 22.61 10.23 -25.45
C VAL A 18 21.80 10.91 -24.36
N PHE A 19 20.54 11.21 -24.66
CA PHE A 19 19.55 11.49 -23.63
C PHE A 19 19.34 10.22 -22.83
N GLY A 20 20.12 10.08 -21.76
CA GLY A 20 19.81 9.13 -20.69
C GLY A 20 18.54 9.57 -20.03
N THR A 21 17.41 9.02 -20.45
CA THR A 21 16.18 9.01 -19.69
C THR A 21 16.42 8.19 -18.45
N ALA A 22 16.85 8.86 -17.37
CA ALA A 22 16.78 8.30 -16.04
C ALA A 22 15.26 8.18 -15.72
N VAL A 23 14.70 7.03 -16.00
CA VAL A 23 13.40 6.63 -15.47
C VAL A 23 13.60 6.52 -13.97
N LEU A 24 13.28 7.60 -13.27
CA LEU A 24 13.04 7.57 -11.84
C LEU A 24 11.84 6.65 -11.64
N ALA A 25 12.09 5.37 -11.44
CA ALA A 25 11.13 4.44 -10.89
C ALA A 25 10.87 4.89 -9.45
N ALA A 26 10.05 5.93 -9.30
CA ALA A 26 9.35 6.20 -8.07
C ALA A 26 8.42 5.01 -7.89
N GLY A 27 8.93 3.95 -7.26
CA GLY A 27 8.13 2.78 -6.91
C GLY A 27 6.99 3.26 -6.00
N CYS A 28 5.79 3.38 -6.56
CA CYS A 28 4.58 3.49 -5.76
C CYS A 28 4.48 2.20 -4.94
N GLY A 29 4.99 2.20 -3.71
CA GLY A 29 5.00 1.02 -2.84
C GLY A 29 3.62 0.68 -2.29
N GLY A 30 2.70 1.66 -2.20
CA GLY A 30 1.38 1.47 -1.64
C GLY A 30 0.32 1.04 -2.66
N PRO A 31 -0.86 0.63 -2.19
CA PRO A 31 -2.00 0.35 -3.04
C PRO A 31 -2.52 1.65 -3.69
N PHE A 32 -3.12 1.51 -4.86
CA PHE A 32 -3.75 2.63 -5.56
C PHE A 32 -5.11 2.20 -6.11
N LEU A 33 -6.18 2.73 -5.54
CA LEU A 33 -7.56 2.37 -5.87
C LEU A 33 -7.77 0.84 -5.78
N VAL A 34 -8.06 0.19 -6.91
CA VAL A 34 -8.30 -1.26 -7.01
C VAL A 34 -7.03 -2.07 -7.27
N PHE A 35 -5.88 -1.43 -7.41
CA PHE A 35 -4.62 -2.11 -7.68
C PHE A 35 -3.87 -2.38 -6.40
N PRO A 36 -3.53 -3.64 -6.11
CA PRO A 36 -2.73 -3.98 -4.95
C PRO A 36 -1.31 -3.41 -5.07
N GLY A 37 -0.77 -3.03 -3.92
CA GLY A 37 0.62 -2.60 -3.78
C GLY A 37 1.48 -3.63 -3.05
N GLY A 38 2.72 -3.24 -2.81
CA GLY A 38 3.68 -3.96 -1.97
C GLY A 38 3.73 -3.38 -0.55
N ALA A 39 4.95 -3.21 -0.02
CA ALA A 39 5.15 -2.63 1.30
C ALA A 39 4.63 -1.20 1.40
N LEU A 40 3.89 -0.91 2.45
CA LEU A 40 3.48 0.45 2.79
C LEU A 40 4.70 1.30 3.14
N ARG A 41 4.63 2.58 2.78
CA ARG A 41 5.65 3.58 3.11
C ARG A 41 5.03 4.68 3.96
N GLY A 42 5.73 5.07 5.00
CA GLY A 42 5.30 6.09 5.94
C GLY A 42 6.07 6.00 7.25
N GLU A 43 5.67 6.81 8.20
CA GLU A 43 6.20 6.79 9.57
C GLU A 43 5.57 5.64 10.36
N VAL A 44 6.39 4.75 10.89
CA VAL A 44 5.91 3.64 11.74
C VAL A 44 5.66 4.16 13.15
N VAL A 45 4.42 4.00 13.61
CA VAL A 45 4.01 4.32 14.98
C VAL A 45 4.39 3.16 15.88
N THR A 46 5.24 3.42 16.87
CA THR A 46 5.73 2.38 17.80
C THR A 46 4.87 2.23 19.04
N GLU A 47 4.05 3.23 19.34
CA GLU A 47 3.13 3.19 20.48
C GLU A 47 1.84 2.47 20.08
N PRO A 48 1.32 1.56 20.94
CA PRO A 48 0.06 0.88 20.64
C PRO A 48 -1.11 1.86 20.68
N VAL A 49 -2.04 1.67 19.74
CA VAL A 49 -3.27 2.46 19.63
C VAL A 49 -4.39 1.76 20.38
N GLU A 50 -4.96 2.44 21.37
CA GLU A 50 -6.12 1.98 22.14
C GLU A 50 -7.44 2.59 21.66
N ASP A 51 -7.35 3.66 20.86
CA ASP A 51 -8.50 4.42 20.37
C ASP A 51 -8.32 4.78 18.90
N TRP A 52 -9.09 4.15 18.04
CA TRP A 52 -9.07 4.38 16.60
C TRP A 52 -10.03 5.50 16.14
N SER A 53 -10.61 6.26 17.05
CA SER A 53 -11.56 7.33 16.69
C SER A 53 -10.95 8.49 15.89
N PHE A 54 -9.61 8.53 15.80
CA PHE A 54 -8.91 9.48 14.94
C PHE A 54 -8.96 9.11 13.44
N ALA A 55 -9.33 7.87 13.13
CA ALA A 55 -9.43 7.39 11.75
C ALA A 55 -10.66 8.02 11.10
N ASP A 56 -10.45 9.02 10.28
CA ASP A 56 -11.47 9.82 9.58
C ASP A 56 -11.30 9.79 8.05
N ASP A 57 -10.33 9.06 7.55
CA ASP A 57 -10.13 8.82 6.12
C ASP A 57 -11.28 7.97 5.54
N TRP A 58 -11.51 8.10 4.24
CA TRP A 58 -12.51 7.27 3.54
C TRP A 58 -12.12 5.78 3.46
N PHE A 59 -10.83 5.51 3.44
CA PHE A 59 -10.24 4.20 3.27
C PHE A 59 -9.03 4.03 4.18
N VAL A 60 -8.70 2.77 4.46
CA VAL A 60 -7.46 2.38 5.12
C VAL A 60 -6.62 1.56 4.15
N ASP A 61 -5.32 1.78 4.13
CA ASP A 61 -4.41 0.86 3.48
C ASP A 61 -4.04 -0.28 4.42
N LEU A 62 -4.29 -1.49 3.99
CA LEU A 62 -3.96 -2.71 4.70
C LEU A 62 -2.80 -3.43 4.02
N GLU A 63 -1.69 -3.61 4.72
CA GLU A 63 -0.59 -4.49 4.31
C GLU A 63 -0.70 -5.81 5.05
N THR A 64 -0.69 -6.90 4.30
CA THR A 64 -0.66 -8.27 4.78
C THR A 64 0.68 -8.91 4.50
N ARG A 65 1.02 -10.00 5.17
CA ARG A 65 2.26 -10.77 4.96
C ARG A 65 3.52 -9.89 5.04
N PRO A 66 3.93 -9.40 6.22
CA PRO A 66 5.06 -8.46 6.35
C PRO A 66 6.37 -8.94 5.72
N SER A 67 6.58 -10.24 5.57
CA SER A 67 7.76 -10.83 4.91
C SER A 67 7.72 -10.83 3.38
N ASP A 68 6.52 -10.74 2.80
CA ASP A 68 6.26 -10.66 1.35
C ASP A 68 5.05 -9.75 1.13
N PRO A 69 5.23 -8.44 1.29
CA PRO A 69 4.14 -7.49 1.46
C PRO A 69 3.17 -7.43 0.29
N TYR A 70 1.89 -7.49 0.63
CA TYR A 70 0.77 -7.25 -0.27
C TYR A 70 -0.19 -6.28 0.39
N SER A 71 -0.44 -5.15 -0.23
CA SER A 71 -1.30 -4.10 0.31
C SER A 71 -2.50 -3.79 -0.57
N VAL A 72 -3.58 -3.42 0.09
CA VAL A 72 -4.85 -3.05 -0.54
C VAL A 72 -5.47 -1.87 0.20
N GLU A 73 -6.23 -1.07 -0.53
CA GLU A 73 -7.06 -0.01 0.02
C GLU A 73 -8.46 -0.56 0.32
N LEU A 74 -8.97 -0.34 1.52
CA LEU A 74 -10.19 -0.95 2.03
C LEU A 74 -11.09 0.06 2.74
N ASN A 75 -12.40 -0.21 2.68
CA ASN A 75 -13.33 0.38 3.65
C ASN A 75 -13.09 -0.24 5.04
N TYR A 76 -13.38 0.53 6.06
CA TYR A 76 -13.29 0.11 7.44
C TYR A 76 -14.45 0.67 8.26
N VAL A 77 -14.61 0.17 9.47
CA VAL A 77 -15.62 0.67 10.42
C VAL A 77 -14.96 0.92 11.76
N VAL A 78 -15.20 2.09 12.34
CA VAL A 78 -14.84 2.37 13.74
C VAL A 78 -16.09 2.34 14.58
N LYS A 79 -16.11 1.48 15.60
CA LYS A 79 -17.19 1.40 16.60
C LYS A 79 -16.58 1.28 18.00
N HIS A 80 -17.07 2.09 18.93
CA HIS A 80 -16.63 2.06 20.33
C HIS A 80 -15.10 2.11 20.50
N ARG A 81 -14.42 2.93 19.64
CA ARG A 81 -12.97 3.10 19.61
C ARG A 81 -12.18 1.97 18.93
N ASP A 82 -12.83 0.87 18.58
CA ASP A 82 -12.23 -0.24 17.86
C ASP A 82 -12.36 -0.08 16.36
N LEU A 83 -11.31 -0.50 15.63
CA LEU A 83 -11.25 -0.54 14.17
C LEU A 83 -11.62 -1.95 13.69
N PHE A 84 -12.52 -2.03 12.72
CA PHE A 84 -12.99 -3.28 12.12
C PHE A 84 -12.80 -3.29 10.62
N LEU A 85 -12.45 -4.48 10.10
CA LEU A 85 -12.45 -4.82 8.68
C LEU A 85 -13.49 -5.90 8.45
N ASP A 86 -14.24 -5.79 7.34
CA ASP A 86 -15.33 -6.71 7.01
C ASP A 86 -15.14 -7.38 5.63
N PRO A 87 -14.18 -8.32 5.51
CA PRO A 87 -13.92 -9.00 4.25
C PRO A 87 -15.08 -9.85 3.77
N ALA A 88 -15.29 -9.86 2.43
CA ALA A 88 -16.05 -10.89 1.75
C ALA A 88 -15.13 -12.05 1.35
N GLU A 89 -15.71 -13.23 1.19
CA GLU A 89 -14.99 -14.37 0.60
C GLU A 89 -14.45 -14.07 -0.81
N GLY A 90 -13.40 -14.78 -1.20
CA GLY A 90 -12.77 -14.64 -2.51
C GLY A 90 -11.84 -13.43 -2.67
N ARG A 91 -11.59 -12.70 -1.60
CA ARG A 91 -10.60 -11.63 -1.60
C ARG A 91 -9.23 -12.18 -1.21
N ARG A 92 -8.21 -11.96 -2.06
CA ARG A 92 -6.84 -12.47 -1.81
C ARG A 92 -6.27 -12.02 -0.46
N TRP A 93 -6.48 -10.75 -0.08
CA TRP A 93 -6.02 -10.24 1.21
C TRP A 93 -6.71 -10.92 2.39
N PHE A 94 -7.96 -11.39 2.20
CA PHE A 94 -8.69 -12.14 3.23
C PHE A 94 -8.03 -13.52 3.45
N ASP A 95 -7.62 -14.20 2.39
CA ASP A 95 -6.89 -15.45 2.52
C ASP A 95 -5.56 -15.24 3.27
N TYR A 96 -4.87 -14.14 2.97
CA TYR A 96 -3.59 -13.82 3.63
C TYR A 96 -3.73 -13.54 5.13
N ILE A 97 -4.75 -12.81 5.57
CA ILE A 97 -4.95 -12.56 7.02
C ILE A 97 -5.42 -13.81 7.77
N ARG A 98 -5.96 -14.80 7.09
CA ARG A 98 -6.30 -16.10 7.68
C ARG A 98 -5.06 -16.97 7.88
N GLU A 99 -4.07 -16.84 7.02
CA GLU A 99 -2.79 -17.55 7.13
C GLU A 99 -1.85 -16.87 8.13
N ASP A 100 -1.74 -15.56 8.06
CA ASP A 100 -0.95 -14.74 8.99
C ASP A 100 -1.76 -13.52 9.42
N PRO A 101 -2.18 -13.45 10.70
CA PRO A 101 -2.98 -12.34 11.20
C PRO A 101 -2.19 -11.04 11.41
N HIS A 102 -0.88 -11.05 11.22
CA HIS A 102 -0.05 -9.86 11.33
C HIS A 102 -0.24 -8.96 10.12
N VAL A 103 -0.55 -7.71 10.39
CA VAL A 103 -0.83 -6.70 9.38
C VAL A 103 -0.19 -5.37 9.76
N ARG A 104 -0.19 -4.46 8.81
CA ARG A 104 0.08 -3.04 9.04
C ARG A 104 -1.05 -2.25 8.42
N VAL A 105 -1.58 -1.29 9.14
CA VAL A 105 -2.61 -0.37 8.62
C VAL A 105 -2.02 1.02 8.50
N ARG A 106 -2.40 1.74 7.45
CA ARG A 106 -1.92 3.10 7.22
C ARG A 106 -3.10 4.06 7.10
N PHE A 107 -3.00 5.16 7.85
CA PHE A 107 -3.84 6.34 7.73
C PHE A 107 -2.93 7.54 7.44
N GLY A 108 -3.18 8.25 6.35
CA GLY A 108 -2.29 9.31 5.89
C GLY A 108 -0.86 8.80 5.64
N ASP A 109 0.11 9.34 6.35
CA ASP A 109 1.53 8.95 6.30
C ASP A 109 1.97 8.05 7.46
N LYS A 110 1.06 7.69 8.37
CA LYS A 110 1.34 6.89 9.56
C LYS A 110 0.95 5.43 9.39
N ILE A 111 1.89 4.56 9.72
CA ILE A 111 1.75 3.10 9.66
C ILE A 111 1.67 2.56 11.08
N TYR A 112 0.64 1.78 11.34
CA TYR A 112 0.37 1.17 12.63
C TYR A 112 0.51 -0.35 12.51
N PRO A 113 1.54 -0.94 13.13
CA PRO A 113 1.65 -2.39 13.25
C PRO A 113 0.47 -2.94 14.04
N ALA A 114 -0.12 -4.02 13.56
CA ALA A 114 -1.32 -4.57 14.15
C ALA A 114 -1.43 -6.09 13.92
N ARG A 115 -2.42 -6.69 14.53
CA ARG A 115 -2.95 -7.99 14.17
C ARG A 115 -4.46 -7.92 14.01
N VAL A 116 -5.01 -8.80 13.21
CA VAL A 116 -6.44 -8.94 13.07
C VAL A 116 -6.97 -10.13 13.84
N VAL A 117 -8.12 -9.96 14.48
CA VAL A 117 -8.79 -10.99 15.29
C VAL A 117 -10.20 -11.19 14.77
N LEU A 118 -10.55 -12.41 14.38
CA LEU A 118 -11.92 -12.72 13.98
C LEU A 118 -12.87 -12.56 15.17
N VAL A 119 -13.86 -11.69 15.05
CA VAL A 119 -14.85 -11.41 16.08
C VAL A 119 -16.27 -11.77 15.66
N GLY A 120 -16.50 -11.99 14.37
CA GLY A 120 -17.82 -12.42 13.85
C GLY A 120 -17.71 -13.09 12.49
N ARG A 121 -18.56 -14.10 12.30
CA ARG A 121 -18.78 -14.78 11.02
C ARG A 121 -19.97 -14.16 10.31
N PRO A 122 -20.19 -14.46 9.03
CA PRO A 122 -21.37 -13.98 8.30
C PRO A 122 -22.66 -14.19 9.08
N GLY A 123 -23.40 -13.09 9.30
CA GLY A 123 -24.68 -13.09 10.00
C GLY A 123 -24.63 -13.11 11.53
N GLU A 124 -23.43 -13.15 12.15
CA GLU A 124 -23.31 -13.23 13.61
C GLU A 124 -23.34 -11.86 14.32
N LEU A 125 -22.92 -10.79 13.63
CA LEU A 125 -22.84 -9.46 14.24
C LEU A 125 -23.78 -8.46 13.59
N GLU A 126 -24.59 -7.80 14.42
CA GLU A 126 -25.43 -6.69 13.99
C GLU A 126 -24.59 -5.46 13.59
N GLY A 127 -25.08 -4.75 12.59
CA GLY A 127 -24.45 -3.52 12.08
C GLY A 127 -23.26 -3.75 11.15
N PHE A 128 -23.08 -5.00 10.70
CA PHE A 128 -22.23 -5.38 9.59
C PHE A 128 -23.06 -6.09 8.50
N PRO A 129 -22.62 -6.07 7.23
CA PRO A 129 -23.31 -6.81 6.18
C PRO A 129 -23.38 -8.31 6.51
N PRO A 130 -24.53 -8.98 6.25
CA PRO A 130 -24.76 -10.35 6.72
C PRO A 130 -23.91 -11.41 6.02
N ASP A 131 -23.26 -11.06 4.93
CA ASP A 131 -22.38 -11.94 4.14
C ASP A 131 -20.89 -11.73 4.44
N ARG A 132 -20.56 -10.99 5.50
CA ARG A 132 -19.18 -10.58 5.82
C ARG A 132 -18.66 -11.26 7.08
N PHE A 133 -17.38 -11.59 7.03
CA PHE A 133 -16.60 -11.82 8.26
C PHE A 133 -16.27 -10.48 8.87
N VAL A 134 -16.09 -10.43 10.18
CA VAL A 134 -15.70 -9.20 10.90
C VAL A 134 -14.44 -9.46 11.69
N TYR A 135 -13.42 -8.69 11.40
CA TYR A 135 -12.15 -8.72 12.10
C TYR A 135 -11.92 -7.43 12.85
N ARG A 136 -11.54 -7.51 14.11
CA ARG A 136 -11.05 -6.38 14.88
C ARG A 136 -9.56 -6.23 14.65
N VAL A 137 -9.12 -4.99 14.44
CA VAL A 137 -7.70 -4.62 14.31
C VAL A 137 -7.17 -4.26 15.71
N GLU A 138 -6.21 -5.02 16.19
CA GLU A 138 -5.54 -4.79 17.46
C GLU A 138 -4.12 -4.27 17.20
N SER A 139 -3.86 -3.05 17.65
CA SER A 139 -2.52 -2.45 17.55
C SER A 139 -1.50 -3.26 18.34
N ARG A 140 -0.26 -3.27 17.87
CA ARG A 140 0.85 -3.93 18.54
C ARG A 140 2.11 -3.08 18.45
N THR A 141 3.03 -3.28 19.36
CA THR A 141 4.41 -2.79 19.22
C THR A 141 5.18 -3.69 18.28
N GLU A 142 6.03 -3.12 17.43
CA GLU A 142 7.03 -3.88 16.67
C GLU A 142 8.19 -4.35 17.56
#